data_d548965c1a8d2e7955721972fdf769fb
#
_entry.id   d548965c1a8d2e7955721972fdf769fb
#
_cell.length_a   1.000
_cell.length_b   1.000
_cell.length_c   1.000
_cell.angle_alpha   90.00
_cell.angle_beta   90.00
_cell.angle_gamma   90.00
#
_symmetry.space_group_name_H-M   'P 1'
#
loop_
_entity.id
_entity.type
_entity.pdbx_description
1 polymer ?
#
loop_
_entity_poly.entity_id
_entity_poly.type
_entity_poly.pdbx_seq_one_letter_code
_entity_poly.pdbx_strand_id
1 'polypeptide(L)'
;NGFAEETLSLINEMKRSGVTPDELTSKMLLFDDRLRDKTHDIAQIYDEYQRLMSEYGYRDNLQNVREAAAAANKNDYFKGMTVYIDEFESFTADQLEMIEVIVSSADNVCIALRTDDENAGEFTLFETVNSTCRRIKDICRELHKDYKSTFCKRSHRFASDDLAYLSGRIM
;
A
#
# COMPACT_ATOMS: atom_id res chain seq x y z
N ASN A 1 28.30 -10.05 -6.02
CA ASN A 1 27.00 -10.22 -5.31
C ASN A 1 26.09 -9.00 -5.47
N GLY A 2 26.60 -7.78 -5.76
CA GLY A 2 25.78 -6.56 -5.86
C GLY A 2 24.63 -6.64 -6.86
N PHE A 3 24.84 -7.17 -8.06
CA PHE A 3 23.81 -7.27 -9.09
C PHE A 3 22.58 -8.10 -8.63
N ALA A 4 22.81 -9.26 -8.04
CA ALA A 4 21.72 -10.11 -7.59
C ALA A 4 20.90 -9.45 -6.45
N GLU A 5 21.58 -8.79 -5.52
CA GLU A 5 20.95 -8.08 -4.40
C GLU A 5 20.15 -6.87 -4.90
N GLU A 6 20.71 -6.10 -5.84
CA GLU A 6 20.01 -4.96 -6.46
C GLU A 6 18.80 -5.43 -7.27
N THR A 7 18.93 -6.51 -8.03
CA THR A 7 17.83 -7.07 -8.81
C THR A 7 16.71 -7.60 -7.90
N LEU A 8 17.07 -8.29 -6.81
CA LEU A 8 16.07 -8.75 -5.84
C LEU A 8 15.38 -7.58 -5.14
N SER A 9 16.12 -6.53 -4.80
CA SER A 9 15.54 -5.31 -4.22
C SER A 9 14.53 -4.67 -5.18
N LEU A 10 14.87 -4.58 -6.46
CA LEU A 10 14.01 -4.04 -7.50
C LEU A 10 12.75 -4.91 -7.70
N ILE A 11 12.90 -6.24 -7.73
CA ILE A 11 11.75 -7.16 -7.81
C ILE A 11 10.83 -6.97 -6.60
N ASN A 12 11.38 -6.84 -5.39
CA ASN A 12 10.58 -6.61 -4.19
C ASN A 12 9.85 -5.25 -4.22
N GLU A 13 10.47 -4.21 -4.77
CA GLU A 13 9.83 -2.90 -4.95
C GLU A 13 8.67 -2.98 -5.96
N MET A 14 8.88 -3.65 -7.09
CA MET A 14 7.83 -3.90 -8.09
C MET A 14 6.67 -4.69 -7.48
N LYS A 15 6.94 -5.75 -6.72
CA LYS A 15 5.90 -6.50 -5.99
C LYS A 15 5.10 -5.61 -5.04
N ARG A 16 5.77 -4.80 -4.22
CA ARG A 16 5.10 -3.87 -3.30
C ARG A 16 4.21 -2.86 -4.02
N SER A 17 4.59 -2.49 -5.23
CA SER A 17 3.83 -1.57 -6.09
C SER A 17 2.77 -2.29 -6.94
N GLY A 18 2.64 -3.62 -6.80
CA GLY A 18 1.69 -4.42 -7.58
C GLY A 18 2.06 -4.61 -9.05
N VAL A 19 3.31 -4.28 -9.44
CA VAL A 19 3.78 -4.42 -10.83
C VAL A 19 4.14 -5.88 -11.11
N THR A 20 3.54 -6.47 -12.12
CA THR A 20 3.78 -7.85 -12.57
C THR A 20 4.78 -7.91 -13.73
N PRO A 21 5.42 -9.09 -14.01
CA PRO A 21 6.25 -9.29 -15.21
C PRO A 21 5.50 -8.99 -16.51
N ASP A 22 4.21 -9.35 -16.62
CA ASP A 22 3.37 -9.10 -17.78
C ASP A 22 3.14 -7.60 -17.99
N GLU A 23 2.89 -6.85 -16.92
CA GLU A 23 2.77 -5.39 -17.00
C GLU A 23 4.07 -4.72 -17.43
N LEU A 24 5.22 -5.17 -16.94
CA LEU A 24 6.53 -4.68 -17.40
C LEU A 24 6.70 -4.92 -18.90
N THR A 25 6.40 -6.13 -19.34
CA THR A 25 6.47 -6.52 -20.76
C THR A 25 5.53 -5.69 -21.63
N SER A 26 4.31 -5.45 -21.17
CA SER A 26 3.32 -4.66 -21.93
C SER A 26 3.69 -3.18 -22.04
N LYS A 27 4.29 -2.60 -20.98
CA LYS A 27 4.67 -1.18 -20.92
C LYS A 27 6.04 -0.90 -21.55
N MET A 28 6.91 -1.90 -21.77
CA MET A 28 8.24 -1.71 -22.31
C MET A 28 8.26 -1.06 -23.70
N LEU A 29 7.18 -1.19 -24.49
CA LEU A 29 7.03 -0.55 -25.78
C LEU A 29 6.96 0.99 -25.71
N LEU A 30 6.70 1.54 -24.52
CA LEU A 30 6.67 2.99 -24.25
C LEU A 30 8.06 3.57 -23.97
N PHE A 31 9.08 2.72 -23.82
CA PHE A 31 10.44 3.13 -23.46
C PHE A 31 11.36 3.24 -24.69
N ASP A 32 12.44 4.00 -24.53
CA ASP A 32 13.52 4.00 -25.51
C ASP A 32 14.21 2.62 -25.60
N ASP A 33 14.97 2.38 -26.67
CA ASP A 33 15.55 1.06 -26.96
C ASP A 33 16.42 0.53 -25.81
N ARG A 34 17.22 1.39 -25.18
CA ARG A 34 18.13 0.99 -24.10
C ARG A 34 17.39 0.62 -22.82
N LEU A 35 16.33 1.35 -22.49
CA LEU A 35 15.48 1.06 -21.32
C LEU A 35 14.61 -0.16 -21.59
N ARG A 36 14.16 -0.35 -22.84
CA ARG A 36 13.38 -1.51 -23.28
C ARG A 36 14.13 -2.81 -23.06
N ASP A 37 15.41 -2.90 -23.51
CA ASP A 37 16.25 -4.09 -23.35
C ASP A 37 16.43 -4.42 -21.86
N LYS A 38 16.77 -3.42 -21.05
CA LYS A 38 16.90 -3.62 -19.60
C LYS A 38 15.59 -4.07 -18.93
N THR A 39 14.47 -3.47 -19.31
CA THR A 39 13.16 -3.82 -18.77
C THR A 39 12.78 -5.23 -19.16
N HIS A 40 13.12 -5.65 -20.39
CA HIS A 40 12.90 -7.01 -20.84
C HIS A 40 13.70 -8.03 -20.01
N ASP A 41 14.98 -7.79 -19.79
CA ASP A 41 15.83 -8.67 -18.98
C ASP A 41 15.32 -8.77 -17.53
N ILE A 42 14.93 -7.65 -16.94
CA ILE A 42 14.35 -7.63 -15.58
C ILE A 42 13.01 -8.37 -15.54
N ALA A 43 12.14 -8.21 -16.53
CA ALA A 43 10.87 -8.92 -16.60
C ALA A 43 11.08 -10.45 -16.67
N GLN A 44 12.05 -10.91 -17.47
CA GLN A 44 12.40 -12.33 -17.56
C GLN A 44 12.95 -12.89 -16.22
N ILE A 45 13.85 -12.15 -15.57
CA ILE A 45 14.42 -12.55 -14.26
C ILE A 45 13.29 -12.61 -13.21
N TYR A 46 12.37 -11.66 -13.24
CA TYR A 46 11.25 -11.60 -12.30
C TYR A 46 10.27 -12.76 -12.51
N ASP A 47 9.93 -13.07 -13.77
CA ASP A 47 9.06 -14.19 -14.11
C ASP A 47 9.68 -15.52 -13.65
N GLU A 48 10.97 -15.75 -13.98
CA GLU A 48 11.71 -16.94 -13.55
C GLU A 48 11.83 -17.04 -12.03
N TYR A 49 12.03 -15.91 -11.34
CA TYR A 49 12.02 -15.86 -9.88
C TYR A 49 10.67 -16.34 -9.32
N GLN A 50 9.55 -15.86 -9.87
CA GLN A 50 8.21 -16.28 -9.44
C GLN A 50 7.98 -17.78 -9.72
N ARG A 51 8.41 -18.25 -10.88
CA ARG A 51 8.31 -19.67 -11.27
C ARG A 51 9.06 -20.57 -10.28
N LEU A 52 10.31 -20.23 -9.95
CA LEU A 52 11.13 -20.96 -8.99
C LEU A 52 10.55 -20.94 -7.57
N MET A 53 10.08 -19.78 -7.11
CA MET A 53 9.40 -19.67 -5.80
C MET A 53 8.21 -20.63 -5.72
N SER A 54 7.40 -20.69 -6.77
CA SER A 54 6.24 -21.59 -6.86
C SER A 54 6.66 -23.07 -6.92
N GLU A 55 7.65 -23.40 -7.74
CA GLU A 55 8.14 -24.79 -7.92
C GLU A 55 8.72 -25.38 -6.64
N TYR A 56 9.50 -24.58 -5.90
CA TYR A 56 10.08 -25.01 -4.62
C TYR A 56 9.15 -24.82 -3.40
N GLY A 57 7.93 -24.34 -3.61
CA GLY A 57 6.98 -24.08 -2.54
C GLY A 57 7.40 -23.00 -1.56
N TYR A 58 8.33 -22.12 -1.98
CA TYR A 58 8.70 -20.95 -1.19
C TYR A 58 7.58 -19.90 -1.26
N ARG A 59 7.31 -19.29 -0.13
CA ARG A 59 6.33 -18.22 -0.01
C ARG A 59 7.01 -16.91 0.34
N ASP A 60 6.61 -15.87 -0.33
CA ASP A 60 6.98 -14.51 -0.04
C ASP A 60 5.96 -13.90 0.93
N ASN A 61 6.42 -13.06 1.86
CA ASN A 61 5.53 -12.37 2.81
C ASN A 61 4.46 -11.51 2.12
N LEU A 62 4.76 -10.94 0.95
CA LEU A 62 3.80 -10.16 0.16
C LEU A 62 2.69 -11.06 -0.39
N GLN A 63 3.04 -12.23 -0.94
CA GLN A 63 2.07 -13.22 -1.45
C GLN A 63 1.14 -13.72 -0.34
N ASN A 64 1.62 -13.83 0.90
CA ASN A 64 0.81 -14.23 2.05
C ASN A 64 -0.35 -13.26 2.33
N VAL A 65 -0.16 -11.95 2.16
CA VAL A 65 -1.22 -10.95 2.37
C VAL A 65 -2.31 -11.09 1.33
N ARG A 66 -1.94 -11.30 0.06
CA ARG A 66 -2.90 -11.50 -1.04
C ARG A 66 -3.70 -12.79 -0.86
N GLU A 67 -3.03 -13.90 -0.53
CA GLU A 67 -3.71 -15.18 -0.23
C GLU A 67 -4.66 -15.04 0.96
N ALA A 68 -4.25 -14.32 2.01
CA ALA A 68 -5.10 -14.05 3.16
C ALA A 68 -6.32 -13.19 2.79
N ALA A 69 -6.14 -12.17 1.95
CA ALA A 69 -7.24 -11.33 1.45
C ALA A 69 -8.25 -12.18 0.63
N ALA A 70 -7.76 -13.01 -0.28
CA ALA A 70 -8.61 -13.91 -1.06
C ALA A 70 -9.37 -14.91 -0.17
N ALA A 71 -8.71 -15.50 0.83
CA ALA A 71 -9.34 -16.41 1.79
C ALA A 71 -10.37 -15.71 2.67
N ALA A 72 -10.08 -14.49 3.13
CA ALA A 72 -10.99 -13.68 3.93
C ALA A 72 -12.25 -13.29 3.15
N ASN A 73 -12.07 -12.89 1.89
CA ASN A 73 -13.19 -12.57 0.99
C ASN A 73 -14.09 -13.80 0.73
N LYS A 74 -13.48 -14.94 0.44
CA LYS A 74 -14.21 -16.20 0.15
C LYS A 74 -15.06 -16.66 1.33
N ASN A 75 -14.65 -16.39 2.56
CA ASN A 75 -15.28 -16.87 3.77
C ASN A 75 -16.10 -15.81 4.51
N ASP A 76 -16.33 -14.63 3.94
CA ASP A 76 -16.99 -13.49 4.60
C ASP A 76 -16.39 -13.20 6.00
N TYR A 77 -15.05 -13.30 6.11
CA TYR A 77 -14.35 -13.33 7.41
C TYR A 77 -14.63 -12.10 8.26
N PHE A 78 -14.72 -10.92 7.65
CA PHE A 78 -14.90 -9.65 8.38
C PHE A 78 -16.39 -9.31 8.65
N LYS A 79 -17.33 -10.13 8.21
CA LYS A 79 -18.76 -9.90 8.42
C LYS A 79 -19.10 -9.86 9.92
N GLY A 80 -19.84 -8.85 10.33
CA GLY A 80 -20.19 -8.61 11.73
C GLY A 80 -19.08 -7.98 12.56
N MET A 81 -17.94 -7.61 11.96
CA MET A 81 -16.80 -7.04 12.66
C MET A 81 -16.74 -5.52 12.52
N THR A 82 -16.19 -4.88 13.54
CA THR A 82 -15.66 -3.52 13.46
C THR A 82 -14.14 -3.60 13.42
N VAL A 83 -13.54 -3.08 12.35
CA VAL A 83 -12.08 -3.13 12.11
C VAL A 83 -11.47 -1.77 12.34
N TYR A 84 -10.38 -1.72 13.11
CA TYR A 84 -9.57 -0.53 13.34
C TYR A 84 -8.19 -0.72 12.72
N ILE A 85 -7.76 0.25 11.91
CA ILE A 85 -6.45 0.29 11.27
C ILE A 85 -5.75 1.58 11.70
N ASP A 86 -4.58 1.47 12.31
CA ASP A 86 -3.85 2.60 12.87
C ASP A 86 -2.33 2.46 12.64
N GLU A 87 -1.60 3.56 12.76
CA GLU A 87 -0.14 3.66 12.63
C GLU A 87 0.44 3.36 11.24
N PHE A 88 -0.37 3.49 10.18
CA PHE A 88 0.11 3.39 8.81
C PHE A 88 0.27 4.78 8.18
N GLU A 89 1.34 4.96 7.38
CA GLU A 89 1.52 6.14 6.53
C GLU A 89 1.15 5.82 5.07
N SER A 90 1.39 4.57 4.66
CA SER A 90 1.04 4.07 3.32
C SER A 90 0.73 2.57 3.37
N PHE A 91 0.14 2.06 2.31
CA PHE A 91 -0.15 0.65 2.13
C PHE A 91 0.48 0.14 0.84
N THR A 92 0.99 -1.09 0.87
CA THR A 92 1.38 -1.80 -0.35
C THR A 92 0.14 -2.19 -1.16
N ALA A 93 0.33 -2.59 -2.43
CA ALA A 93 -0.77 -3.04 -3.28
C ALA A 93 -1.57 -4.20 -2.64
N ASP A 94 -0.86 -5.19 -2.08
CA ASP A 94 -1.50 -6.34 -1.43
C ASP A 94 -2.24 -5.96 -0.12
N GLN A 95 -1.72 -4.97 0.61
CA GLN A 95 -2.42 -4.42 1.78
C GLN A 95 -3.68 -3.64 1.36
N LEU A 96 -3.65 -2.93 0.23
CA LEU A 96 -4.83 -2.26 -0.32
C LEU A 96 -5.89 -3.27 -0.75
N GLU A 97 -5.51 -4.41 -1.37
CA GLU A 97 -6.45 -5.51 -1.64
C GLU A 97 -7.12 -6.02 -0.35
N MET A 98 -6.35 -6.19 0.73
CA MET A 98 -6.92 -6.57 2.03
C MET A 98 -7.88 -5.49 2.57
N ILE A 99 -7.54 -4.21 2.42
CA ILE A 99 -8.41 -3.09 2.82
C ILE A 99 -9.72 -3.10 2.01
N GLU A 100 -9.65 -3.39 0.71
CA GLU A 100 -10.83 -3.54 -0.15
C GLU A 100 -11.75 -4.65 0.36
N VAL A 101 -11.19 -5.81 0.72
CA VAL A 101 -11.94 -6.92 1.33
C VAL A 101 -12.57 -6.51 2.67
N ILE A 102 -11.81 -5.83 3.54
CA ILE A 102 -12.31 -5.34 4.84
C ILE A 102 -13.45 -4.34 4.62
N VAL A 103 -13.26 -3.33 3.77
CA VAL A 103 -14.28 -2.29 3.51
C VAL A 103 -15.53 -2.88 2.85
N SER A 104 -15.37 -3.91 2.00
CA SER A 104 -16.52 -4.55 1.33
C SER A 104 -17.40 -5.33 2.29
N SER A 105 -16.83 -6.01 3.30
CA SER A 105 -17.49 -7.05 4.10
C SER A 105 -17.67 -6.73 5.58
N ALA A 106 -16.85 -5.87 6.18
CA ALA A 106 -16.97 -5.48 7.58
C ALA A 106 -18.19 -4.56 7.82
N ASP A 107 -18.77 -4.63 9.01
CA ASP A 107 -19.89 -3.76 9.41
C ASP A 107 -19.43 -2.31 9.61
N ASN A 108 -18.25 -2.12 10.20
CA ASN A 108 -17.63 -0.81 10.38
C ASN A 108 -16.12 -0.90 10.18
N VAL A 109 -15.55 0.13 9.56
CA VAL A 109 -14.10 0.28 9.40
C VAL A 109 -13.67 1.67 9.84
N CYS A 110 -12.67 1.74 10.69
CA CYS A 110 -12.08 3.00 11.15
C CYS A 110 -10.59 2.98 10.81
N ILE A 111 -10.14 3.92 10.00
CA ILE A 111 -8.74 4.05 9.60
C ILE A 111 -8.22 5.38 10.13
N ALA A 112 -7.20 5.33 11.00
CA ALA A 112 -6.55 6.51 11.53
C ALA A 112 -5.26 6.78 10.75
N LEU A 113 -5.14 7.99 10.20
CA LEU A 113 -3.98 8.46 9.45
C LEU A 113 -3.49 9.78 10.06
N ARG A 114 -2.17 9.96 10.09
CA ARG A 114 -1.56 11.15 10.67
C ARG A 114 -1.18 12.15 9.59
N THR A 115 -1.95 13.23 9.47
CA THR A 115 -1.68 14.35 8.55
C THR A 115 -1.98 15.69 9.24
N ASP A 116 -1.46 16.76 8.69
CA ASP A 116 -1.76 18.14 9.11
C ASP A 116 -2.96 18.72 8.33
N ASP A 117 -3.08 18.36 7.07
CA ASP A 117 -4.20 18.75 6.21
C ASP A 117 -4.49 17.65 5.17
N GLU A 118 -5.66 17.02 5.25
CA GLU A 118 -6.08 15.96 4.33
C GLU A 118 -6.29 16.45 2.88
N ASN A 119 -6.40 17.75 2.67
CA ASN A 119 -6.62 18.39 1.36
C ASN A 119 -5.35 19.07 0.83
N ALA A 120 -4.22 18.98 1.54
CA ALA A 120 -2.97 19.55 1.08
C ALA A 120 -2.58 18.98 -0.30
N GLY A 121 -2.05 19.88 -1.15
CA GLY A 121 -1.57 19.53 -2.48
C GLY A 121 -0.29 18.70 -2.46
N GLU A 122 0.30 18.51 -3.62
CA GLU A 122 1.60 17.86 -3.80
C GLU A 122 2.73 18.66 -3.12
N PHE A 123 3.82 17.99 -2.78
CA PHE A 123 5.04 18.57 -2.16
C PHE A 123 4.86 19.04 -0.70
N THR A 124 3.98 18.40 0.06
CA THR A 124 3.86 18.61 1.50
C THR A 124 4.58 17.53 2.30
N LEU A 125 4.87 17.81 3.58
CA LEU A 125 5.50 16.84 4.49
C LEU A 125 4.69 15.52 4.60
N PHE A 126 3.37 15.59 4.45
CA PHE A 126 2.45 14.46 4.58
C PHE A 126 1.88 13.98 3.23
N GLU A 127 2.58 14.24 2.11
CA GLU A 127 2.11 13.85 0.78
C GLU A 127 1.79 12.35 0.68
N THR A 128 2.64 11.48 1.23
CA THR A 128 2.43 10.03 1.25
C THR A 128 1.14 9.66 1.96
N VAL A 129 0.90 10.23 3.14
CA VAL A 129 -0.32 9.98 3.91
C VAL A 129 -1.56 10.55 3.21
N ASN A 130 -1.45 11.73 2.61
CA ASN A 130 -2.53 12.35 1.86
C ASN A 130 -2.88 11.54 0.59
N SER A 131 -1.88 10.99 -0.09
CA SER A 131 -2.07 10.05 -1.20
C SER A 131 -2.80 8.78 -0.75
N THR A 132 -2.39 8.23 0.39
CA THR A 132 -3.04 7.07 1.03
C THR A 132 -4.50 7.38 1.37
N CYS A 133 -4.77 8.55 1.95
CA CYS A 133 -6.13 8.99 2.27
C CYS A 133 -7.01 9.09 1.01
N ARG A 134 -6.48 9.66 -0.08
CA ARG A 134 -7.18 9.71 -1.38
C ARG A 134 -7.49 8.31 -1.89
N ARG A 135 -6.52 7.40 -1.90
CA ARG A 135 -6.72 6.02 -2.37
C ARG A 135 -7.78 5.27 -1.56
N ILE A 136 -7.83 5.42 -0.22
CA ILE A 136 -8.88 4.83 0.62
C ILE A 136 -10.26 5.41 0.26
N LYS A 137 -10.36 6.72 0.05
CA LYS A 137 -11.60 7.37 -0.39
C LYS A 137 -12.06 6.84 -1.76
N ASP A 138 -11.13 6.58 -2.67
CA ASP A 138 -11.42 6.00 -3.99
C ASP A 138 -11.93 4.56 -3.86
N ILE A 139 -11.31 3.72 -3.03
CA ILE A 139 -11.79 2.38 -2.70
C ILE A 139 -13.24 2.42 -2.19
N CYS A 140 -13.56 3.34 -1.26
CA CYS A 140 -14.92 3.48 -0.78
C CYS A 140 -15.90 3.83 -1.91
N ARG A 141 -15.52 4.73 -2.83
CA ARG A 141 -16.36 5.10 -3.99
C ARG A 141 -16.54 3.94 -4.96
N GLU A 142 -15.46 3.22 -5.29
CA GLU A 142 -15.48 2.04 -6.17
C GLU A 142 -16.39 0.93 -5.61
N LEU A 143 -16.38 0.75 -4.29
CA LEU A 143 -17.21 -0.22 -3.57
C LEU A 143 -18.62 0.31 -3.20
N HIS A 144 -18.96 1.54 -3.58
CA HIS A 144 -20.23 2.20 -3.23
C HIS A 144 -20.50 2.22 -1.72
N LYS A 145 -19.46 2.46 -0.91
CA LYS A 145 -19.53 2.57 0.56
C LYS A 145 -19.48 4.03 0.98
N ASP A 146 -20.37 4.41 1.89
CA ASP A 146 -20.34 5.72 2.52
C ASP A 146 -19.15 5.81 3.47
N TYR A 147 -18.53 6.98 3.51
CA TYR A 147 -17.45 7.28 4.46
C TYR A 147 -17.58 8.66 5.07
N LYS A 148 -17.03 8.83 6.25
CA LYS A 148 -16.94 10.11 6.95
C LYS A 148 -15.50 10.36 7.37
N SER A 149 -14.93 11.49 6.97
CA SER A 149 -13.66 12.00 7.49
C SER A 149 -13.90 12.84 8.75
N THR A 150 -13.06 12.62 9.77
CA THR A 150 -13.04 13.45 10.97
C THR A 150 -11.61 13.86 11.26
N PHE A 151 -11.34 15.15 11.29
CA PHE A 151 -10.02 15.69 11.56
C PHE A 151 -9.89 16.05 13.06
N CYS A 152 -8.98 15.36 13.77
CA CYS A 152 -8.72 15.58 15.18
C CYS A 152 -7.64 16.65 15.37
N LYS A 153 -8.05 17.90 15.60
CA LYS A 153 -7.14 19.05 15.75
C LYS A 153 -6.41 19.12 17.09
N ARG A 154 -6.83 18.36 18.09
CA ARG A 154 -6.21 18.39 19.42
C ARG A 154 -5.27 17.20 19.58
N SER A 155 -4.01 17.52 19.89
CA SER A 155 -3.04 16.52 20.32
C SER A 155 -3.15 16.35 21.83
N HIS A 156 -3.47 15.14 22.28
CA HIS A 156 -3.40 14.74 23.70
C HIS A 156 -2.08 14.01 24.02
N ARG A 157 -1.11 14.10 23.11
CA ARG A 157 0.15 13.35 23.12
C ARG A 157 1.15 13.86 24.14
N PHE A 158 1.04 15.13 24.55
CA PHE A 158 2.04 15.79 25.35
C PHE A 158 1.62 15.83 26.82
N ALA A 159 2.52 15.34 27.69
CA ALA A 159 2.32 15.37 29.14
C ALA A 159 2.61 16.76 29.75
N SER A 160 3.21 17.69 28.99
CA SER A 160 3.49 19.08 29.45
C SER A 160 3.17 20.09 28.34
N ASP A 161 2.79 21.29 28.77
CA ASP A 161 2.50 22.42 27.88
C ASP A 161 3.74 22.87 27.10
N ASP A 162 4.94 22.72 27.67
CA ASP A 162 6.21 23.07 27.03
C ASP A 162 6.47 22.20 25.79
N LEU A 163 6.19 20.89 25.88
CA LEU A 163 6.31 19.99 24.73
C LEU A 163 5.27 20.28 23.66
N ALA A 164 4.05 20.63 24.06
CA ALA A 164 2.99 21.04 23.13
C ALA A 164 3.37 22.33 22.40
N TYR A 165 3.97 23.29 23.11
CA TYR A 165 4.46 24.57 22.55
C TYR A 165 5.60 24.35 21.54
N LEU A 166 6.58 23.51 21.88
CA LEU A 166 7.70 23.19 21.00
C LEU A 166 7.22 22.48 19.72
N SER A 167 6.32 21.52 19.85
CA SER A 167 5.73 20.81 18.70
C SER A 167 5.01 21.75 17.74
N GLY A 168 4.28 22.75 18.24
CA GLY A 168 3.58 23.73 17.40
C GLY A 168 4.47 24.76 16.71
N ARG A 169 5.79 24.78 17.03
CA ARG A 169 6.76 25.68 16.38
C ARG A 169 7.69 24.99 15.38
N ILE A 170 7.78 23.66 15.43
CA ILE A 170 8.67 22.85 14.56
C ILE A 170 7.90 22.37 13.31
N MET A 171 6.60 22.32 13.36
CA MET A 171 5.69 22.06 12.24
C MET A 171 5.21 23.37 11.63
#